data_a29b24eb17883bd3932ed266e8b994d2
#
_entry.id   a29b24eb17883bd3932ed266e8b994d2
#
_cell.length_a   1.000
_cell.length_b   1.000
_cell.length_c   1.000
_cell.angle_alpha   90.00
_cell.angle_beta   90.00
_cell.angle_gamma   90.00
#
_symmetry.space_group_name_H-M   'P 1'
#
loop_
_entity.id
_entity.type
_entity.pdbx_description
1 polymer ?
#
loop_
_entity_poly.entity_id
_entity_poly.type
_entity_poly.pdbx_seq_one_letter_code
_entity_poly.pdbx_strand_id
1 'polypeptide(L)'
;MIKFIGRKTLYNNLTPSLIFLEMKTLILLAGMIVLTGCSLSTSREIKHAEKMLADFQCNKIETAQMTHSSITSYHEQALAASRQKAESYLQSYKNGEELFKVPLTEVIQEQYYIYQEACQHLGGIHPAQTP
;
A
#
# COMPACT_ATOMS: atom_id res chain seq x y z
N MET A 1 23.82 54.03 24.29
CA MET A 1 23.86 54.62 22.93
C MET A 1 24.41 53.59 21.96
N ILE A 2 23.56 52.87 21.26
CA ILE A 2 23.97 51.89 20.24
C ILE A 2 23.60 52.50 18.89
N LYS A 3 24.62 52.78 18.08
CA LYS A 3 24.51 53.33 16.74
C LYS A 3 24.01 52.25 15.80
N PHE A 4 22.78 52.39 15.28
CA PHE A 4 22.28 51.67 14.13
C PHE A 4 23.01 52.17 12.87
N ILE A 5 23.95 51.35 12.37
CA ILE A 5 24.56 51.56 11.06
C ILE A 5 23.61 50.96 10.02
N GLY A 6 23.02 51.87 9.23
CA GLY A 6 22.09 51.53 8.16
C GLY A 6 22.77 50.72 7.06
N ARG A 7 22.28 49.49 6.86
CA ARG A 7 22.57 48.67 5.70
C ARG A 7 21.54 48.95 4.60
N LYS A 8 21.61 50.16 4.05
CA LYS A 8 20.93 50.46 2.77
C LYS A 8 22.00 50.56 1.70
N THR A 9 21.69 49.96 0.55
CA THR A 9 22.39 50.03 -0.73
C THR A 9 23.29 48.84 -1.07
N LEU A 10 22.63 47.72 -1.51
CA LEU A 10 23.28 46.77 -2.42
C LEU A 10 22.25 46.02 -3.33
N TYR A 11 21.06 46.65 -3.53
CA TYR A 11 20.02 46.00 -4.34
C TYR A 11 19.83 46.59 -5.74
N ASN A 12 20.68 47.50 -6.19
CA ASN A 12 20.39 48.27 -7.40
C ASN A 12 21.15 47.90 -8.65
N ASN A 13 21.85 46.74 -8.72
CA ASN A 13 22.51 46.31 -9.94
C ASN A 13 22.36 44.80 -10.26
N LEU A 14 21.26 44.16 -9.87
CA LEU A 14 20.94 42.86 -10.46
C LEU A 14 20.18 43.10 -11.76
N THR A 15 20.85 42.81 -12.87
CA THR A 15 20.26 42.89 -14.21
C THR A 15 19.02 41.95 -14.23
N PRO A 16 17.89 42.38 -14.84
CA PRO A 16 16.63 41.62 -14.86
C PRO A 16 16.80 40.21 -15.46
N SER A 17 17.82 39.98 -16.26
CA SER A 17 18.12 38.65 -16.83
C SER A 17 18.60 37.61 -15.80
N LEU A 18 19.30 38.02 -14.73
CA LEU A 18 19.73 37.11 -13.66
C LEU A 18 18.56 36.67 -12.78
N ILE A 19 17.62 37.56 -12.49
CA ILE A 19 16.42 37.24 -11.73
C ILE A 19 15.52 36.25 -12.48
N PHE A 20 15.41 36.37 -13.80
CA PHE A 20 14.67 35.43 -14.63
C PHE A 20 15.32 34.04 -14.71
N LEU A 21 16.64 33.96 -14.65
CA LEU A 21 17.37 32.70 -14.65
C LEU A 21 17.22 31.96 -13.32
N GLU A 22 17.29 32.69 -12.20
CA GLU A 22 17.09 32.15 -10.85
C GLU A 22 15.64 31.67 -10.63
N MET A 23 14.64 32.41 -11.12
CA MET A 23 13.25 31.97 -11.04
C MET A 23 12.98 30.69 -11.86
N LYS A 24 13.58 30.54 -13.04
CA LYS A 24 13.44 29.32 -13.85
C LYS A 24 14.07 28.10 -13.16
N THR A 25 15.21 28.25 -12.52
CA THR A 25 15.86 27.15 -11.78
C THR A 25 15.09 26.78 -10.52
N LEU A 26 14.49 27.73 -9.81
CA LEU A 26 13.62 27.45 -8.66
C LEU A 26 12.35 26.72 -9.05
N ILE A 27 11.72 27.06 -10.16
CA ILE A 27 10.53 26.38 -10.67
C ILE A 27 10.85 24.95 -11.12
N LEU A 28 12.01 24.74 -11.77
CA LEU A 28 12.46 23.39 -12.14
C LEU A 28 12.79 22.50 -10.94
N LEU A 29 13.42 23.07 -9.90
CA LEU A 29 13.69 22.35 -8.65
C LEU A 29 12.41 22.00 -7.88
N ALA A 30 11.45 22.92 -7.82
CA ALA A 30 10.15 22.67 -7.19
C ALA A 30 9.35 21.61 -7.95
N GLY A 31 9.42 21.60 -9.28
CA GLY A 31 8.77 20.59 -10.13
C GLY A 31 9.30 19.16 -9.93
N MET A 32 10.59 18.99 -9.65
CA MET A 32 11.18 17.67 -9.39
C MET A 32 10.76 17.06 -8.05
N ILE A 33 10.47 17.86 -7.04
CA ILE A 33 10.05 17.37 -5.71
C ILE A 33 8.64 16.79 -5.73
N VAL A 34 7.76 17.28 -6.61
CA VAL A 34 6.36 16.80 -6.69
C VAL A 34 6.26 15.41 -7.32
N LEU A 35 7.19 15.02 -8.21
CA LEU A 35 7.15 13.73 -8.91
C LEU A 35 7.60 12.54 -8.05
N THR A 36 8.29 12.75 -6.94
CA THR A 36 8.79 11.66 -6.07
C THR A 36 7.78 11.19 -5.01
N GLY A 37 6.68 11.93 -4.80
CA GLY A 37 5.70 11.64 -3.75
C GLY A 37 4.82 10.42 -4.01
N CYS A 38 4.48 10.12 -5.28
CA CYS A 38 3.55 9.03 -5.59
C CYS A 38 4.17 7.63 -5.48
N SER A 39 5.45 7.46 -5.74
CA SER A 39 6.09 6.13 -5.71
C SER A 39 6.30 5.57 -4.29
N LEU A 40 6.41 6.42 -3.29
CA LEU A 40 6.63 6.00 -1.90
C LEU A 40 5.36 5.46 -1.23
N SER A 41 4.17 6.00 -1.56
CA SER A 41 2.90 5.51 -1.02
C SER A 41 2.57 4.13 -1.57
N THR A 42 2.70 3.92 -2.87
CA THR A 42 2.49 2.63 -3.54
C THR A 42 3.41 1.54 -2.99
N SER A 43 4.68 1.84 -2.76
CA SER A 43 5.64 0.89 -2.21
C SER A 43 5.30 0.47 -0.75
N ARG A 44 4.76 1.38 0.05
CA ARG A 44 4.32 1.07 1.43
C ARG A 44 3.07 0.21 1.43
N GLU A 45 2.14 0.50 0.55
CA GLU A 45 0.89 -0.23 0.40
C GLU A 45 1.16 -1.68 -0.05
N ILE A 46 2.04 -1.88 -1.02
CA ILE A 46 2.48 -3.21 -1.46
C ILE A 46 3.10 -4.00 -0.30
N LYS A 47 4.03 -3.40 0.45
CA LYS A 47 4.66 -4.08 1.60
C LYS A 47 3.66 -4.44 2.70
N HIS A 48 2.67 -3.58 2.93
CA HIS A 48 1.61 -3.87 3.88
C HIS A 48 0.74 -5.04 3.41
N ALA A 49 0.34 -5.04 2.15
CA ALA A 49 -0.41 -6.13 1.54
C ALA A 49 0.35 -7.47 1.55
N GLU A 50 1.66 -7.45 1.27
CA GLU A 50 2.53 -8.64 1.37
C GLU A 50 2.57 -9.19 2.79
N LYS A 51 2.66 -8.31 3.79
CA LYS A 51 2.63 -8.73 5.19
C LYS A 51 1.28 -9.36 5.56
N MET A 52 0.17 -8.74 5.15
CA MET A 52 -1.17 -9.32 5.36
C MET A 52 -1.32 -10.68 4.67
N LEU A 53 -0.76 -10.83 3.46
CA LEU A 53 -0.83 -12.08 2.70
C LEU A 53 -0.07 -13.23 3.39
N ALA A 54 0.98 -12.92 4.16
CA ALA A 54 1.70 -13.90 4.97
C ALA A 54 0.83 -14.46 6.12
N ASP A 55 -0.20 -13.73 6.54
CA ASP A 55 -1.14 -14.13 7.59
C ASP A 55 -2.26 -15.06 7.06
N PHE A 56 -2.33 -15.33 5.73
CA PHE A 56 -3.24 -16.30 5.14
C PHE A 56 -2.77 -17.73 5.44
N GLN A 57 -2.82 -18.08 6.71
CA GLN A 57 -2.44 -19.39 7.22
C GLN A 57 -3.61 -20.00 8.01
N CYS A 58 -3.97 -21.22 7.65
CA CYS A 58 -4.96 -22.02 8.35
C CYS A 58 -4.28 -23.28 8.84
N ASN A 59 -4.06 -23.40 10.14
CA ASN A 59 -3.38 -24.51 10.79
C ASN A 59 -4.40 -25.44 11.45
N LYS A 60 -4.06 -26.70 11.65
CA LYS A 60 -4.88 -27.69 12.37
C LYS A 60 -6.27 -27.91 11.77
N ILE A 61 -6.36 -27.97 10.44
CA ILE A 61 -7.60 -28.44 9.81
C ILE A 61 -7.77 -29.92 10.18
N GLU A 62 -8.78 -30.23 10.98
CA GLU A 62 -9.09 -31.62 11.36
C GLU A 62 -9.82 -32.33 10.21
N THR A 63 -9.06 -32.71 9.20
CA THR A 63 -9.59 -33.43 8.03
C THR A 63 -10.08 -34.84 8.35
N ALA A 64 -9.67 -35.40 9.51
CA ALA A 64 -9.94 -36.80 9.85
C ALA A 64 -11.41 -37.10 10.25
N GLN A 65 -12.20 -36.08 10.60
CA GLN A 65 -13.61 -36.26 11.02
C GLN A 65 -14.62 -35.55 10.11
N MET A 66 -14.16 -34.77 9.13
CA MET A 66 -15.07 -34.11 8.20
C MET A 66 -15.59 -35.12 7.21
N THR A 67 -16.81 -35.58 7.43
CA THR A 67 -17.59 -36.22 6.36
C THR A 67 -17.60 -35.24 5.18
N HIS A 68 -17.20 -35.69 4.00
CA HIS A 68 -17.25 -34.92 2.75
C HIS A 68 -18.68 -34.42 2.51
N SER A 69 -19.02 -33.31 3.10
CA SER A 69 -20.31 -32.65 2.87
C SER A 69 -20.11 -31.51 1.85
N SER A 70 -21.19 -31.14 1.20
CA SER A 70 -21.17 -29.97 0.29
C SER A 70 -20.75 -28.69 0.99
N ILE A 71 -21.02 -28.56 2.30
CA ILE A 71 -20.64 -27.43 3.14
C ILE A 71 -19.12 -27.41 3.35
N THR A 72 -18.52 -28.56 3.67
CA THR A 72 -17.05 -28.68 3.84
C THR A 72 -16.34 -28.30 2.54
N SER A 73 -16.81 -28.84 1.40
CA SER A 73 -16.26 -28.52 0.08
C SER A 73 -16.38 -27.03 -0.26
N TYR A 74 -17.48 -26.38 0.14
CA TYR A 74 -17.65 -24.95 -0.03
C TYR A 74 -16.59 -24.13 0.74
N HIS A 75 -16.35 -24.47 2.00
CA HIS A 75 -15.36 -23.75 2.82
C HIS A 75 -13.92 -24.02 2.36
N GLU A 76 -13.60 -25.21 1.89
CA GLU A 76 -12.31 -25.53 1.27
C GLU A 76 -12.07 -24.69 0.01
N GLN A 77 -13.09 -24.57 -0.84
CA GLN A 77 -13.01 -23.73 -2.04
C GLN A 77 -12.91 -22.23 -1.68
N ALA A 78 -13.67 -21.76 -0.69
CA ALA A 78 -13.62 -20.38 -0.23
C ALA A 78 -12.23 -20.03 0.32
N LEU A 79 -11.61 -20.93 1.09
CA LEU A 79 -10.25 -20.78 1.62
C LEU A 79 -9.22 -20.64 0.49
N ALA A 80 -9.25 -21.53 -0.51
CA ALA A 80 -8.33 -21.50 -1.63
C ALA A 80 -8.56 -20.26 -2.52
N ALA A 81 -9.82 -19.97 -2.84
CA ALA A 81 -10.19 -18.87 -3.74
C ALA A 81 -9.87 -17.48 -3.16
N SER A 82 -10.12 -17.27 -1.87
CA SER A 82 -9.83 -15.99 -1.21
C SER A 82 -8.33 -15.70 -1.21
N ARG A 83 -7.50 -16.68 -0.91
CA ARG A 83 -6.04 -16.55 -0.97
C ARG A 83 -5.58 -16.28 -2.40
N GLN A 84 -6.01 -17.07 -3.36
CA GLN A 84 -5.65 -16.90 -4.77
C GLN A 84 -6.06 -15.53 -5.30
N LYS A 85 -7.25 -15.05 -4.94
CA LYS A 85 -7.75 -13.74 -5.34
C LYS A 85 -6.89 -12.61 -4.75
N ALA A 86 -6.51 -12.71 -3.48
CA ALA A 86 -5.63 -11.76 -2.83
C ALA A 86 -4.24 -11.71 -3.50
N GLU A 87 -3.65 -12.87 -3.78
CA GLU A 87 -2.36 -13.00 -4.46
C GLU A 87 -2.40 -12.41 -5.89
N SER A 88 -3.44 -12.75 -6.67
CA SER A 88 -3.58 -12.24 -8.03
C SER A 88 -3.80 -10.72 -8.07
N TYR A 89 -4.58 -10.18 -7.13
CA TYR A 89 -4.81 -8.74 -7.03
C TYR A 89 -3.54 -7.98 -6.70
N LEU A 90 -2.75 -8.47 -5.72
CA LEU A 90 -1.45 -7.90 -5.40
C LEU A 90 -0.51 -7.93 -6.60
N GLN A 91 -0.50 -9.02 -7.36
CA GLN A 91 0.35 -9.14 -8.53
C GLN A 91 -0.04 -8.16 -9.65
N SER A 92 -1.34 -8.03 -9.95
CA SER A 92 -1.86 -7.04 -10.90
C SER A 92 -1.52 -5.61 -10.47
N TYR A 93 -1.64 -5.31 -9.19
CA TYR A 93 -1.28 -4.00 -8.64
C TYR A 93 0.22 -3.70 -8.80
N LYS A 94 1.11 -4.68 -8.57
CA LYS A 94 2.55 -4.57 -8.81
C LYS A 94 2.90 -4.33 -10.29
N ASN A 95 2.13 -4.91 -11.18
CA ASN A 95 2.30 -4.76 -12.63
C ASN A 95 1.77 -3.41 -13.16
N GLY A 96 1.14 -2.60 -12.30
CA GLY A 96 0.58 -1.30 -12.70
C GLY A 96 -0.68 -1.42 -13.55
N GLU A 97 -1.40 -2.54 -13.44
CA GLU A 97 -2.68 -2.71 -14.12
C GLU A 97 -3.73 -1.82 -13.45
N GLU A 98 -4.20 -0.79 -14.15
CA GLU A 98 -5.19 0.18 -13.65
C GLU A 98 -6.62 -0.38 -13.52
N LEU A 99 -6.77 -1.69 -13.44
CA LEU A 99 -8.06 -2.36 -13.36
C LEU A 99 -8.88 -2.00 -12.11
N PHE A 100 -8.27 -1.32 -11.12
CA PHE A 100 -8.83 -1.28 -9.79
C PHE A 100 -8.91 0.13 -9.21
N LYS A 101 -10.15 0.58 -9.05
CA LYS A 101 -10.48 1.82 -8.32
C LYS A 101 -10.51 1.61 -6.79
N VAL A 102 -10.31 0.37 -6.31
CA VAL A 102 -10.39 0.01 -4.90
C VAL A 102 -8.97 -0.07 -4.33
N PRO A 103 -8.71 0.49 -3.15
CA PRO A 103 -7.40 0.40 -2.49
C PRO A 103 -6.96 -1.06 -2.31
N LEU A 104 -5.68 -1.33 -2.57
CA LEU A 104 -5.11 -2.68 -2.46
C LEU A 104 -5.34 -3.31 -1.08
N THR A 105 -5.11 -2.54 -0.02
CA THR A 105 -5.29 -2.99 1.37
C THR A 105 -6.71 -3.39 1.68
N GLU A 106 -7.71 -2.69 1.15
CA GLU A 106 -9.12 -3.00 1.35
C GLU A 106 -9.49 -4.35 0.73
N VAL A 107 -9.05 -4.61 -0.50
CA VAL A 107 -9.29 -5.91 -1.16
C VAL A 107 -8.61 -7.05 -0.43
N ILE A 108 -7.34 -6.89 -0.05
CA ILE A 108 -6.63 -7.94 0.69
C ILE A 108 -7.30 -8.21 2.04
N GLN A 109 -7.74 -7.16 2.74
CA GLN A 109 -8.44 -7.30 4.02
C GLN A 109 -9.79 -8.01 3.88
N GLU A 110 -10.57 -7.69 2.85
CA GLU A 110 -11.83 -8.39 2.56
C GLU A 110 -11.59 -9.88 2.31
N GLN A 111 -10.60 -10.22 1.47
CA GLN A 111 -10.25 -11.60 1.19
C GLN A 111 -9.73 -12.34 2.44
N TYR A 112 -9.04 -11.63 3.33
CA TYR A 112 -8.58 -12.19 4.59
C TYR A 112 -9.73 -12.56 5.52
N TYR A 113 -10.78 -11.74 5.61
CA TYR A 113 -11.98 -12.08 6.39
C TYR A 113 -12.66 -13.35 5.86
N ILE A 114 -12.82 -13.46 4.54
CA ILE A 114 -13.39 -14.67 3.91
C ILE A 114 -12.52 -15.89 4.24
N TYR A 115 -11.21 -15.73 4.17
CA TYR A 115 -10.25 -16.78 4.50
C TYR A 115 -10.36 -17.23 5.95
N GLN A 116 -10.43 -16.29 6.89
CA GLN A 116 -10.58 -16.58 8.32
C GLN A 116 -11.87 -17.32 8.61
N GLU A 117 -12.99 -16.86 8.06
CA GLU A 117 -14.30 -17.49 8.25
C GLU A 117 -14.27 -18.93 7.73
N ALA A 118 -13.76 -19.14 6.52
CA ALA A 118 -13.63 -20.47 5.95
C ALA A 118 -12.72 -21.38 6.80
N CYS A 119 -11.60 -20.86 7.30
CA CYS A 119 -10.69 -21.58 8.21
C CYS A 119 -11.38 -22.02 9.49
N GLN A 120 -12.14 -21.12 10.12
CA GLN A 120 -12.89 -21.44 11.36
C GLN A 120 -13.94 -22.52 11.13
N HIS A 121 -14.68 -22.44 10.03
CA HIS A 121 -15.68 -23.46 9.68
C HIS A 121 -15.06 -24.84 9.40
N LEU A 122 -13.81 -24.88 8.98
CA LEU A 122 -13.02 -26.11 8.82
C LEU A 122 -12.32 -26.58 10.11
N GLY A 123 -12.61 -25.95 11.26
CA GLY A 123 -11.95 -26.28 12.52
C GLY A 123 -10.48 -25.85 12.59
N GLY A 124 -10.04 -24.99 11.67
CA GLY A 124 -8.69 -24.49 11.63
C GLY A 124 -8.45 -23.33 12.59
N ILE A 125 -7.17 -23.11 12.88
CA ILE A 125 -6.69 -21.97 13.69
C ILE A 125 -5.87 -21.06 12.79
N HIS A 126 -6.23 -19.79 12.74
CA HIS A 126 -5.44 -18.75 12.08
C HIS A 126 -4.62 -17.98 13.12
N PRO A 127 -3.43 -17.46 12.77
CA PRO A 127 -2.67 -16.61 13.67
C PRO A 127 -3.51 -15.36 14.00
N ALA A 128 -3.62 -15.05 15.30
CA ALA A 128 -4.26 -13.81 15.72
C ALA A 128 -3.47 -12.63 15.16
N GLN A 129 -4.16 -11.70 14.52
CA GLN A 129 -3.54 -10.41 14.18
C GLN A 129 -3.13 -9.76 15.49
N THR A 130 -1.84 -9.65 15.71
CA THR A 130 -1.31 -8.77 16.76
C THR A 130 -1.48 -7.34 16.24
N PRO A 131 -2.16 -6.45 17.01
CA PRO A 131 -2.37 -5.06 16.61
C PRO A 131 -1.08 -4.27 16.43
#